data_377c7e799c220e06b1dd434d4867d573
#
_entry.id   377c7e799c220e06b1dd434d4867d573
#
_cell.length_a   1.000
_cell.length_b   1.000
_cell.length_c   1.000
_cell.angle_alpha   90.00
_cell.angle_beta   90.00
_cell.angle_gamma   90.00
#
_symmetry.space_group_name_H-M   'P 1'
#
loop_
_entity.id
_entity.type
_entity.pdbx_description
1 polymer ?
#
loop_
_entity_poly.entity_id
_entity_poly.type
_entity_poly.pdbx_seq_one_letter_code
_entity_poly.pdbx_strand_id
1 'polypeptide(L)'
;TMEDRMEYQKYYVPESSKFPIFAAISLFILIIGASSTINSLDNPESNASLILYTGLACFLATLFFWFRQVVKENNAGLESAQLSQSFVYGMAWFIFSEVMFFAAFFGALFYVRNFAVPWLGGEGEKGLANILWQDFEATWPLINTPDGGKAFVIAAKSMSFPGWENISHWLPIYNTIVLLSSSVTVHFAHLGLKKGNKKTFNAWLAVTVLLALIFVGLQALEYYEAYAHFGLTLNSGIYGSTFFMLTGFHGFHVMLGGLMLAVMLIRSVFYGHFNEHKHFGFEAASWYWHFVDVVWVMLFLFVYIL
;
A
#
# COMPACT_ATOMS: atom_id res chain seq x y z
N THR A 1 -21.68 16.64 -42.41
CA THR A 1 -20.76 15.51 -42.63
C THR A 1 -19.91 15.35 -41.36
N MET A 2 -19.57 14.14 -40.96
CA MET A 2 -18.79 13.83 -39.75
C MET A 2 -17.38 14.43 -39.70
N GLU A 3 -16.94 15.09 -40.73
CA GLU A 3 -15.62 15.73 -40.86
C GLU A 3 -15.51 17.12 -40.20
N ASP A 4 -16.62 17.78 -39.87
CA ASP A 4 -16.60 19.16 -39.36
C ASP A 4 -16.46 19.31 -37.82
N ARG A 5 -16.15 18.26 -37.11
CA ARG A 5 -16.02 18.28 -35.62
C ARG A 5 -14.68 17.88 -35.07
N MET A 6 -13.66 17.82 -35.83
CA MET A 6 -12.31 17.86 -35.27
C MET A 6 -11.85 19.34 -35.17
N GLU A 7 -12.60 20.12 -34.41
CA GLU A 7 -12.08 21.37 -33.90
C GLU A 7 -10.81 21.03 -33.14
N TYR A 8 -9.68 21.44 -33.66
CA TYR A 8 -8.35 21.18 -33.11
C TYR A 8 -8.30 21.77 -31.71
N GLN A 9 -8.65 20.98 -30.70
CA GLN A 9 -8.57 21.43 -29.31
C GLN A 9 -7.10 21.75 -29.02
N LYS A 10 -6.81 23.03 -28.81
CA LYS A 10 -5.47 23.48 -28.50
C LYS A 10 -5.02 22.75 -27.24
N TYR A 11 -3.93 21.96 -27.37
CA TYR A 11 -3.34 21.27 -26.25
C TYR A 11 -2.97 22.26 -25.15
N TYR A 12 -3.53 22.08 -23.96
CA TYR A 12 -3.19 22.91 -22.82
C TYR A 12 -1.81 22.52 -22.29
N VAL A 13 -0.89 23.45 -22.33
CA VAL A 13 0.42 23.32 -21.69
C VAL A 13 0.37 24.15 -20.42
N PRO A 14 0.45 23.51 -19.22
CA PRO A 14 0.48 24.26 -17.97
C PRO A 14 1.71 25.16 -17.90
N GLU A 15 1.59 26.30 -17.23
CA GLU A 15 2.73 27.15 -16.91
C GLU A 15 3.78 26.38 -16.11
N SER A 16 5.04 26.85 -16.16
CA SER A 16 6.12 26.20 -15.41
C SER A 16 5.82 26.16 -13.92
N SER A 17 5.74 24.97 -13.36
CA SER A 17 5.44 24.74 -11.94
C SER A 17 6.73 24.59 -11.12
N LYS A 18 6.75 25.18 -9.93
CA LYS A 18 7.84 25.01 -8.96
C LYS A 18 7.63 23.81 -8.02
N PHE A 19 6.47 23.15 -8.04
CA PHE A 19 6.17 22.02 -7.16
C PHE A 19 7.14 20.83 -7.30
N PRO A 20 7.56 20.43 -8.53
CA PRO A 20 8.52 19.32 -8.67
C PRO A 20 9.84 19.56 -7.93
N ILE A 21 10.39 20.78 -7.97
CA ILE A 21 11.64 21.09 -7.27
C ILE A 21 11.45 21.10 -5.75
N PHE A 22 10.31 21.65 -5.25
CA PHE A 22 10.00 21.58 -3.82
C PHE A 22 9.78 20.13 -3.35
N ALA A 23 9.14 19.31 -4.14
CA ALA A 23 8.98 17.89 -3.85
C ALA A 23 10.35 17.16 -3.80
N ALA A 24 11.24 17.43 -4.73
CA ALA A 24 12.58 16.84 -4.75
C ALA A 24 13.39 17.25 -3.51
N ILE A 25 13.38 18.53 -3.13
CA ILE A 25 14.09 19.03 -1.96
C ILE A 25 13.53 18.44 -0.68
N SER A 26 12.21 18.45 -0.51
CA SER A 26 11.56 17.93 0.69
C SER A 26 11.74 16.41 0.82
N LEU A 27 11.70 15.67 -0.29
CA LEU A 27 11.99 14.23 -0.31
C LEU A 27 13.46 13.95 0.04
N PHE A 28 14.40 14.76 -0.44
CA PHE A 28 15.81 14.65 -0.08
C PHE A 28 16.04 14.84 1.44
N ILE A 29 15.42 15.87 2.03
CA ILE A 29 15.47 16.10 3.48
C ILE A 29 14.84 14.92 4.25
N LEU A 30 13.71 14.41 3.77
CA LEU A 30 13.02 13.26 4.35
C LEU A 30 13.92 12.03 4.38
N ILE A 31 14.57 11.71 3.27
CA ILE A 31 15.44 10.52 3.15
C ILE A 31 16.67 10.66 4.05
N ILE A 32 17.30 11.84 4.08
CA ILE A 32 18.43 12.09 5.01
C ILE A 32 17.97 11.96 6.46
N GLY A 33 16.80 12.54 6.80
CA GLY A 33 16.23 12.43 8.13
C GLY A 33 15.95 10.98 8.53
N ALA A 34 15.36 10.19 7.62
CA ALA A 34 15.09 8.76 7.84
C ALA A 34 16.38 7.97 8.06
N SER A 35 17.35 8.12 7.17
CA SER A 35 18.66 7.46 7.30
C SER A 35 19.37 7.83 8.60
N SER A 36 19.41 9.12 8.94
CA SER A 36 20.02 9.61 10.18
C SER A 36 19.32 9.07 11.42
N THR A 37 17.96 9.00 11.40
CA THR A 37 17.18 8.47 12.51
C THR A 37 17.47 6.98 12.72
N ILE A 38 17.53 6.19 11.66
CA ILE A 38 17.86 4.76 11.74
C ILE A 38 19.27 4.56 12.31
N ASN A 39 20.24 5.34 11.86
CA ASN A 39 21.63 5.24 12.32
C ASN A 39 21.84 5.78 13.75
N SER A 40 20.88 6.49 14.31
CA SER A 40 20.96 7.07 15.66
C SER A 40 19.94 6.52 16.65
N LEU A 41 19.36 5.34 16.38
CA LEU A 41 18.40 4.70 17.28
C LEU A 41 18.93 4.49 18.70
N ASP A 42 20.23 4.23 18.84
CA ASP A 42 20.92 4.04 20.13
C ASP A 42 21.37 5.36 20.79
N ASN A 43 21.13 6.51 20.15
CA ASN A 43 21.53 7.81 20.67
C ASN A 43 20.30 8.72 20.90
N PRO A 44 19.75 8.77 22.15
CA PRO A 44 18.57 9.55 22.47
C PRO A 44 18.72 11.09 22.30
N GLU A 45 19.96 11.59 22.29
CA GLU A 45 20.26 13.03 22.14
C GLU A 45 20.31 13.48 20.67
N SER A 46 20.12 12.55 19.71
CA SER A 46 20.18 12.85 18.29
C SER A 46 18.97 13.67 17.83
N ASN A 47 19.23 14.77 17.12
CA ASN A 47 18.21 15.59 16.45
C ASN A 47 17.75 15.01 15.10
N ALA A 48 18.11 13.78 14.77
CA ALA A 48 17.81 13.15 13.49
C ALA A 48 16.29 13.06 13.21
N SER A 49 15.50 12.76 14.25
CA SER A 49 14.04 12.72 14.16
C SER A 49 13.42 14.07 13.79
N LEU A 50 14.02 15.18 14.19
CA LEU A 50 13.57 16.52 13.81
C LEU A 50 13.74 16.77 12.31
N ILE A 51 14.84 16.31 11.72
CA ILE A 51 15.10 16.41 10.28
C ILE A 51 14.06 15.56 9.53
N LEU A 52 13.79 14.34 10.00
CA LEU A 52 12.78 13.44 9.45
C LEU A 52 11.39 14.09 9.44
N TYR A 53 10.92 14.59 10.57
CA TYR A 53 9.59 15.21 10.68
C TYR A 53 9.49 16.51 9.88
N THR A 54 10.57 17.30 9.82
CA THR A 54 10.62 18.50 8.98
C THR A 54 10.51 18.15 7.50
N GLY A 55 11.27 17.17 7.03
CA GLY A 55 11.19 16.68 5.66
C GLY A 55 9.79 16.14 5.31
N LEU A 56 9.19 15.37 6.21
CA LEU A 56 7.85 14.85 6.06
C LEU A 56 6.80 15.97 5.98
N ALA A 57 6.86 16.95 6.89
CA ALA A 57 5.93 18.08 6.88
C ALA A 57 6.03 18.91 5.59
N CYS A 58 7.26 19.20 5.13
CA CYS A 58 7.50 19.92 3.88
C CYS A 58 6.97 19.14 2.67
N PHE A 59 7.20 17.82 2.65
CA PHE A 59 6.73 16.96 1.57
C PHE A 59 5.21 16.89 1.51
N LEU A 60 4.53 16.67 2.63
CA LEU A 60 3.07 16.64 2.71
C LEU A 60 2.45 18.00 2.34
N ALA A 61 3.04 19.11 2.80
CA ALA A 61 2.60 20.45 2.42
C ALA A 61 2.75 20.68 0.91
N THR A 62 3.87 20.26 0.32
CA THR A 62 4.09 20.36 -1.14
C THR A 62 3.06 19.57 -1.91
N LEU A 63 2.78 18.34 -1.52
CA LEU A 63 1.75 17.50 -2.15
C LEU A 63 0.36 18.13 -2.03
N PHE A 64 0.00 18.64 -0.85
CA PHE A 64 -1.29 19.30 -0.62
C PHE A 64 -1.49 20.49 -1.57
N PHE A 65 -0.52 21.40 -1.67
CA PHE A 65 -0.62 22.56 -2.54
C PHE A 65 -0.60 22.18 -4.02
N TRP A 66 0.19 21.15 -4.39
CA TRP A 66 0.23 20.65 -5.76
C TRP A 66 -1.12 20.06 -6.18
N PHE A 67 -1.68 19.15 -5.39
CA PHE A 67 -3.01 18.60 -5.69
C PHE A 67 -4.11 19.64 -5.68
N ARG A 68 -4.04 20.63 -4.77
CA ARG A 68 -4.96 21.76 -4.79
C ARG A 68 -4.89 22.54 -6.11
N GLN A 69 -3.70 22.75 -6.65
CA GLN A 69 -3.53 23.41 -7.95
C GLN A 69 -4.12 22.56 -9.09
N VAL A 70 -3.84 21.27 -9.13
CA VAL A 70 -4.41 20.34 -10.11
C VAL A 70 -5.95 20.38 -10.08
N VAL A 71 -6.56 20.38 -8.89
CA VAL A 71 -8.02 20.50 -8.75
C VAL A 71 -8.55 21.81 -9.29
N LYS A 72 -7.84 22.93 -9.06
CA LYS A 72 -8.23 24.24 -9.60
C LYS A 72 -8.20 24.26 -11.13
N GLU A 73 -7.14 23.71 -11.73
CA GLU A 73 -6.98 23.63 -13.20
C GLU A 73 -8.07 22.78 -13.83
N ASN A 74 -8.37 21.63 -13.22
CA ASN A 74 -9.46 20.76 -13.64
C ASN A 74 -10.83 21.46 -13.60
N ASN A 75 -11.11 22.18 -12.50
CA ASN A 75 -12.38 22.91 -12.35
C ASN A 75 -12.49 24.12 -13.28
N ALA A 76 -11.37 24.71 -13.69
CA ALA A 76 -11.32 25.79 -14.69
C ALA A 76 -11.59 25.30 -16.13
N GLY A 77 -11.73 23.97 -16.33
CA GLY A 77 -12.02 23.40 -17.64
C GLY A 77 -10.84 23.44 -18.62
N LEU A 78 -9.62 23.54 -18.11
CA LEU A 78 -8.40 23.59 -18.92
C LEU A 78 -7.98 22.22 -19.48
N GLU A 79 -8.83 21.21 -19.36
CA GLU A 79 -8.59 19.85 -19.86
C GLU A 79 -8.87 19.76 -21.36
N SER A 80 -7.93 19.14 -22.09
CA SER A 80 -8.13 18.64 -23.45
C SER A 80 -8.29 17.11 -23.44
N ALA A 81 -8.91 16.53 -24.45
CA ALA A 81 -9.04 15.08 -24.59
C ALA A 81 -7.67 14.36 -24.54
N GLN A 82 -6.65 14.95 -25.11
CA GLN A 82 -5.28 14.44 -25.12
C GLN A 82 -4.66 14.48 -23.71
N LEU A 83 -4.89 15.55 -22.93
CA LEU A 83 -4.41 15.65 -21.56
C LEU A 83 -5.11 14.63 -20.65
N SER A 84 -6.41 14.45 -20.81
CA SER A 84 -7.19 13.42 -20.10
C SER A 84 -6.63 12.01 -20.34
N GLN A 85 -6.27 11.69 -21.60
CA GLN A 85 -5.63 10.42 -21.93
C GLN A 85 -4.24 10.28 -21.30
N SER A 86 -3.47 11.37 -21.21
CA SER A 86 -2.17 11.38 -20.54
C SER A 86 -2.29 11.07 -19.04
N PHE A 87 -3.35 11.55 -18.37
CA PHE A 87 -3.62 11.20 -16.98
C PHE A 87 -3.97 9.71 -16.80
N VAL A 88 -4.73 9.12 -17.76
CA VAL A 88 -5.02 7.68 -17.76
C VAL A 88 -3.73 6.87 -17.86
N TYR A 89 -2.85 7.21 -18.80
CA TYR A 89 -1.56 6.54 -18.94
C TYR A 89 -0.67 6.76 -17.71
N GLY A 90 -0.64 7.98 -17.17
CA GLY A 90 0.11 8.28 -15.95
C GLY A 90 -0.34 7.40 -14.77
N MET A 91 -1.65 7.25 -14.57
CA MET A 91 -2.18 6.39 -13.51
C MET A 91 -1.89 4.91 -13.77
N ALA A 92 -1.98 4.44 -15.01
CA ALA A 92 -1.64 3.07 -15.37
C ALA A 92 -0.16 2.74 -15.09
N TRP A 93 0.77 3.63 -15.46
CA TRP A 93 2.19 3.47 -15.17
C TRP A 93 2.51 3.57 -13.68
N PHE A 94 1.81 4.44 -12.94
CA PHE A 94 1.93 4.50 -11.49
C PHE A 94 1.52 3.17 -10.84
N ILE A 95 0.34 2.62 -11.17
CA ILE A 95 -0.10 1.32 -10.65
C ILE A 95 0.89 0.22 -11.06
N PHE A 96 1.39 0.24 -12.30
CA PHE A 96 2.39 -0.73 -12.74
C PHE A 96 3.67 -0.68 -11.90
N SER A 97 4.15 0.51 -11.54
CA SER A 97 5.32 0.65 -10.66
C SER A 97 5.08 0.05 -9.27
N GLU A 98 3.87 0.22 -8.73
CA GLU A 98 3.49 -0.36 -7.44
C GLU A 98 3.33 -1.88 -7.51
N VAL A 99 2.83 -2.42 -8.62
CA VAL A 99 2.84 -3.87 -8.88
C VAL A 99 4.27 -4.42 -8.87
N MET A 100 5.22 -3.73 -9.52
CA MET A 100 6.64 -4.14 -9.52
C MET A 100 7.28 -4.01 -8.14
N PHE A 101 6.90 -3.01 -7.36
CA PHE A 101 7.32 -2.86 -5.97
C PHE A 101 6.93 -4.09 -5.12
N PHE A 102 5.67 -4.51 -5.16
CA PHE A 102 5.23 -5.70 -4.44
C PHE A 102 5.82 -6.99 -5.04
N ALA A 103 5.99 -7.07 -6.35
CA ALA A 103 6.60 -8.22 -7.01
C ALA A 103 8.05 -8.47 -6.52
N ALA A 104 8.80 -7.41 -6.21
CA ALA A 104 10.14 -7.55 -5.62
C ALA A 104 10.09 -8.22 -4.23
N PHE A 105 9.15 -7.85 -3.36
CA PHE A 105 8.98 -8.46 -2.04
C PHE A 105 8.45 -9.89 -2.12
N PHE A 106 7.47 -10.16 -2.99
CA PHE A 106 7.00 -11.54 -3.24
C PHE A 106 8.10 -12.40 -3.84
N GLY A 107 8.93 -11.83 -4.73
CA GLY A 107 10.11 -12.52 -5.27
C GLY A 107 11.14 -12.86 -4.20
N ALA A 108 11.39 -11.95 -3.26
CA ALA A 108 12.26 -12.19 -2.11
C ALA A 108 11.69 -13.29 -1.20
N LEU A 109 10.38 -13.26 -0.88
CA LEU A 109 9.70 -14.30 -0.12
C LEU A 109 9.82 -15.68 -0.82
N PHE A 110 9.56 -15.70 -2.12
CA PHE A 110 9.68 -16.93 -2.93
C PHE A 110 11.10 -17.48 -2.90
N TYR A 111 12.12 -16.63 -3.10
CA TYR A 111 13.53 -17.04 -3.07
C TYR A 111 13.92 -17.60 -1.71
N VAL A 112 13.58 -16.90 -0.64
CA VAL A 112 13.91 -17.34 0.71
C VAL A 112 13.28 -18.68 1.02
N ARG A 113 11.98 -18.83 0.76
CA ARG A 113 11.21 -20.02 1.09
C ARG A 113 11.61 -21.26 0.30
N ASN A 114 11.84 -21.09 -1.01
CA ASN A 114 12.06 -22.23 -1.90
C ASN A 114 13.54 -22.55 -2.15
N PHE A 115 14.45 -21.64 -1.83
CA PHE A 115 15.88 -21.84 -2.06
C PHE A 115 16.72 -21.63 -0.79
N ALA A 116 16.68 -20.46 -0.17
CA ALA A 116 17.60 -20.13 0.90
C ALA A 116 17.38 -21.00 2.15
N VAL A 117 16.14 -21.17 2.60
CA VAL A 117 15.80 -22.00 3.78
C VAL A 117 16.10 -23.48 3.54
N PRO A 118 15.69 -24.11 2.41
CA PRO A 118 16.10 -25.49 2.08
C PRO A 118 17.61 -25.67 2.01
N TRP A 119 18.36 -24.73 1.42
CA TRP A 119 19.83 -24.84 1.38
C TRP A 119 20.47 -24.81 2.76
N LEU A 120 19.95 -23.98 3.69
CA LEU A 120 20.41 -23.96 5.08
C LEU A 120 20.11 -25.31 5.80
N GLY A 121 19.01 -25.97 5.45
CA GLY A 121 18.62 -27.28 5.97
C GLY A 121 19.37 -28.46 5.35
N GLY A 122 20.28 -28.21 4.41
CA GLY A 122 21.07 -29.27 3.76
C GLY A 122 20.50 -29.81 2.46
N GLU A 123 19.46 -29.18 1.91
CA GLU A 123 18.87 -29.59 0.65
C GLU A 123 19.57 -28.95 -0.56
N GLY A 124 19.55 -29.65 -1.71
CA GLY A 124 20.05 -29.15 -2.99
C GLY A 124 21.55 -29.01 -3.10
N GLU A 125 22.01 -28.33 -4.16
CA GLU A 125 23.44 -28.21 -4.52
C GLU A 125 24.27 -27.42 -3.50
N LYS A 126 23.64 -26.59 -2.65
CA LYS A 126 24.28 -25.75 -1.63
C LYS A 126 24.10 -26.32 -0.21
N GLY A 127 23.74 -27.59 -0.08
CA GLY A 127 23.49 -28.26 1.19
C GLY A 127 24.67 -28.34 2.17
N LEU A 128 25.87 -27.88 1.78
CA LEU A 128 27.01 -27.77 2.68
C LEU A 128 26.81 -26.79 3.84
N ALA A 129 25.84 -25.88 3.74
CA ALA A 129 25.51 -24.96 4.81
C ALA A 129 25.01 -25.68 6.08
N ASN A 130 24.44 -26.89 5.95
CA ASN A 130 24.01 -27.73 7.06
C ASN A 130 25.18 -28.21 7.95
N ILE A 131 26.42 -28.21 7.46
CA ILE A 131 27.61 -28.51 8.27
C ILE A 131 27.79 -27.47 9.38
N LEU A 132 27.41 -26.22 9.12
CA LEU A 132 27.48 -25.13 10.10
C LEU A 132 26.30 -25.14 11.08
N TRP A 133 25.14 -25.66 10.64
CA TRP A 133 23.87 -25.62 11.37
C TRP A 133 23.22 -27.00 11.40
N GLN A 134 23.90 -27.97 12.04
CA GLN A 134 23.52 -29.39 12.01
C GLN A 134 22.15 -29.70 12.61
N ASP A 135 21.68 -28.88 13.56
CA ASP A 135 20.40 -29.05 14.25
C ASP A 135 19.27 -28.20 13.61
N PHE A 136 19.55 -27.56 12.47
CA PHE A 136 18.56 -26.71 11.80
C PHE A 136 17.64 -27.51 10.91
N GLU A 137 16.32 -27.39 11.17
CA GLU A 137 15.26 -27.95 10.31
C GLU A 137 14.69 -26.87 9.40
N ALA A 138 14.73 -27.12 8.09
CA ALA A 138 14.15 -26.23 7.08
C ALA A 138 12.63 -26.31 7.08
N THR A 139 11.99 -25.56 7.91
CA THR A 139 10.52 -25.48 7.99
C THR A 139 10.00 -24.08 7.63
N TRP A 140 8.81 -24.01 7.07
CA TRP A 140 8.13 -22.75 6.85
C TRP A 140 6.73 -22.77 7.50
N PRO A 141 6.32 -21.76 8.28
CA PRO A 141 7.05 -20.52 8.65
C PRO A 141 8.31 -20.76 9.50
N LEU A 142 9.40 -20.06 9.17
CA LEU A 142 10.66 -20.17 9.88
C LEU A 142 10.64 -19.40 11.20
N ILE A 143 10.25 -20.07 12.28
CA ILE A 143 10.23 -19.51 13.64
C ILE A 143 11.58 -19.71 14.31
N ASN A 144 12.14 -20.92 14.20
CA ASN A 144 13.44 -21.25 14.77
C ASN A 144 14.54 -20.90 13.78
N THR A 145 15.36 -19.93 14.12
CA THR A 145 16.49 -19.51 13.29
C THR A 145 17.68 -20.45 13.45
N PRO A 146 18.54 -20.59 12.41
CA PRO A 146 19.70 -21.51 12.46
C PRO A 146 20.64 -21.28 13.64
N ASP A 147 20.73 -20.03 14.11
CA ASP A 147 21.61 -19.62 15.22
C ASP A 147 21.02 -19.94 16.62
N GLY A 148 19.85 -20.55 16.69
CA GLY A 148 19.19 -20.89 17.96
C GLY A 148 18.76 -19.69 18.77
N GLY A 149 18.45 -18.57 18.11
CA GLY A 149 17.95 -17.34 18.76
C GLY A 149 19.03 -16.46 19.39
N LYS A 150 20.28 -16.58 18.95
CA LYS A 150 21.39 -15.74 19.46
C LYS A 150 21.34 -14.33 18.89
N ALA A 151 21.02 -14.18 17.60
CA ALA A 151 20.94 -12.91 16.92
C ALA A 151 19.50 -12.44 16.69
N PHE A 152 18.53 -13.36 16.68
CA PHE A 152 17.13 -13.08 16.37
C PHE A 152 16.19 -13.47 17.50
N VAL A 153 15.07 -12.78 17.61
CA VAL A 153 14.02 -13.09 18.59
C VAL A 153 13.20 -14.28 18.10
N ILE A 154 13.16 -15.36 18.85
CA ILE A 154 12.32 -16.51 18.54
C ILE A 154 10.87 -16.17 18.89
N ALA A 155 9.96 -16.24 17.91
CA ALA A 155 8.54 -16.04 18.14
C ALA A 155 7.90 -17.31 18.73
N ALA A 156 6.87 -17.14 19.55
CA ALA A 156 6.11 -18.28 20.11
C ALA A 156 5.19 -18.92 19.06
N LYS A 157 4.67 -18.11 18.10
CA LYS A 157 3.77 -18.55 17.03
C LYS A 157 3.98 -17.75 15.76
N SER A 158 3.58 -18.33 14.62
CA SER A 158 3.43 -17.65 13.34
C SER A 158 2.03 -17.04 13.18
N MET A 159 1.88 -16.16 12.19
CA MET A 159 0.59 -15.60 11.78
C MET A 159 -0.09 -16.45 10.69
N SER A 160 0.48 -17.59 10.33
CA SER A 160 -0.03 -18.49 9.30
C SER A 160 -1.38 -19.14 9.68
N PHE A 161 -1.99 -19.78 8.70
CA PHE A 161 -3.30 -20.41 8.82
C PHE A 161 -3.37 -21.41 10.00
N PRO A 162 -4.28 -21.19 10.98
CA PRO A 162 -4.34 -22.02 12.19
C PRO A 162 -5.12 -23.32 12.04
N GLY A 163 -5.56 -23.67 10.82
CA GLY A 163 -6.44 -24.81 10.55
C GLY A 163 -7.93 -24.43 10.54
N TRP A 164 -8.74 -25.29 9.91
CA TRP A 164 -10.17 -25.02 9.70
C TRP A 164 -10.98 -24.90 10.99
N GLU A 165 -10.55 -25.56 12.07
CA GLU A 165 -11.21 -25.55 13.37
C GLU A 165 -11.12 -24.19 14.06
N ASN A 166 -10.03 -23.46 13.82
CA ASN A 166 -9.73 -22.19 14.48
C ASN A 166 -9.92 -20.96 13.56
N ILE A 167 -10.45 -21.14 12.37
CA ILE A 167 -10.60 -20.08 11.35
C ILE A 167 -11.45 -18.90 11.86
N SER A 168 -12.44 -19.16 12.73
CA SER A 168 -13.31 -18.13 13.29
C SER A 168 -12.62 -17.17 14.28
N HIS A 169 -11.42 -17.53 14.77
CA HIS A 169 -10.62 -16.67 15.64
C HIS A 169 -9.43 -16.04 14.92
N TRP A 170 -9.32 -16.23 13.62
CA TRP A 170 -8.20 -15.79 12.82
C TRP A 170 -8.51 -14.47 12.11
N LEU A 171 -7.86 -13.38 12.55
CA LEU A 171 -8.12 -12.02 12.07
C LEU A 171 -7.99 -11.84 10.54
N PRO A 172 -7.00 -12.45 9.85
CA PRO A 172 -6.84 -12.28 8.40
C PRO A 172 -8.07 -12.65 7.56
N ILE A 173 -8.92 -13.59 8.02
CA ILE A 173 -10.14 -13.92 7.28
C ILE A 173 -11.15 -12.77 7.31
N TYR A 174 -11.28 -12.09 8.45
CA TYR A 174 -12.16 -10.91 8.58
C TYR A 174 -11.63 -9.74 7.77
N ASN A 175 -10.31 -9.51 7.78
CA ASN A 175 -9.65 -8.52 6.94
C ASN A 175 -9.96 -8.77 5.47
N THR A 176 -9.90 -10.03 5.02
CA THR A 176 -10.19 -10.43 3.65
C THR A 176 -11.66 -10.15 3.29
N ILE A 177 -12.61 -10.53 4.15
CA ILE A 177 -14.04 -10.28 3.91
C ILE A 177 -14.32 -8.78 3.83
N VAL A 178 -13.78 -7.98 4.75
CA VAL A 178 -13.98 -6.54 4.80
C VAL A 178 -13.43 -5.87 3.54
N LEU A 179 -12.20 -6.21 3.14
CA LEU A 179 -11.55 -5.58 2.00
C LEU A 179 -12.23 -5.96 0.67
N LEU A 180 -12.54 -7.24 0.45
CA LEU A 180 -13.26 -7.67 -0.74
C LEU A 180 -14.69 -7.10 -0.80
N SER A 181 -15.36 -6.95 0.34
CA SER A 181 -16.64 -6.25 0.40
C SER A 181 -16.51 -4.78 -0.01
N SER A 182 -15.41 -4.12 0.37
CA SER A 182 -15.15 -2.73 -0.02
C SER A 182 -14.93 -2.56 -1.52
N SER A 183 -14.36 -3.57 -2.18
CA SER A 183 -14.23 -3.63 -3.65
C SER A 183 -15.60 -3.61 -4.34
N VAL A 184 -16.57 -4.36 -3.80
CA VAL A 184 -17.94 -4.38 -4.30
C VAL A 184 -18.63 -3.02 -4.06
N THR A 185 -18.45 -2.43 -2.88
CA THR A 185 -19.09 -1.14 -2.55
C THR A 185 -18.57 0.02 -3.38
N VAL A 186 -17.24 0.08 -3.68
CA VAL A 186 -16.70 1.10 -4.58
C VAL A 186 -17.23 0.93 -6.01
N HIS A 187 -17.45 -0.29 -6.46
CA HIS A 187 -18.07 -0.56 -7.74
C HIS A 187 -19.52 -0.02 -7.81
N PHE A 188 -20.33 -0.24 -6.75
CA PHE A 188 -21.68 0.34 -6.68
C PHE A 188 -21.65 1.87 -6.60
N ALA A 189 -20.66 2.46 -5.94
CA ALA A 189 -20.44 3.90 -5.98
C ALA A 189 -20.22 4.38 -7.42
N HIS A 190 -19.34 3.71 -8.18
CA HIS A 190 -19.08 4.04 -9.58
C HIS A 190 -20.33 3.93 -10.46
N LEU A 191 -21.13 2.87 -10.30
CA LEU A 191 -22.39 2.74 -11.00
C LEU A 191 -23.39 3.86 -10.66
N GLY A 192 -23.44 4.28 -9.39
CA GLY A 192 -24.25 5.41 -8.95
C GLY A 192 -23.84 6.71 -9.64
N LEU A 193 -22.53 6.95 -9.76
CA LEU A 193 -21.98 8.13 -10.42
C LEU A 193 -22.30 8.15 -11.93
N LYS A 194 -22.11 7.04 -12.63
CA LYS A 194 -22.46 6.89 -14.06
C LYS A 194 -23.94 7.09 -14.36
N LYS A 195 -24.83 6.79 -13.40
CA LYS A 195 -26.27 7.03 -13.50
C LYS A 195 -26.70 8.44 -13.06
N GLY A 196 -25.76 9.33 -12.75
CA GLY A 196 -26.03 10.68 -12.27
C GLY A 196 -26.61 10.74 -10.86
N ASN A 197 -26.69 9.61 -10.14
CA ASN A 197 -27.26 9.56 -8.79
C ASN A 197 -26.20 9.84 -7.72
N LYS A 198 -25.99 11.13 -7.42
CA LYS A 198 -25.01 11.59 -6.41
C LYS A 198 -25.28 11.02 -5.01
N LYS A 199 -26.55 10.79 -4.63
CA LYS A 199 -26.87 10.23 -3.30
C LYS A 199 -26.39 8.79 -3.19
N THR A 200 -26.63 7.97 -4.20
CA THR A 200 -26.17 6.58 -4.27
C THR A 200 -24.62 6.53 -4.30
N PHE A 201 -24.00 7.39 -5.11
CA PHE A 201 -22.54 7.51 -5.16
C PHE A 201 -21.94 7.81 -3.78
N ASN A 202 -22.40 8.88 -3.13
CA ASN A 202 -21.88 9.31 -1.84
C ASN A 202 -22.13 8.26 -0.73
N ALA A 203 -23.28 7.60 -0.74
CA ALA A 203 -23.60 6.58 0.25
C ALA A 203 -22.67 5.36 0.13
N TRP A 204 -22.52 4.81 -1.07
CA TRP A 204 -21.65 3.65 -1.28
C TRP A 204 -20.18 3.98 -1.08
N LEU A 205 -19.74 5.19 -1.49
CA LEU A 205 -18.37 5.63 -1.26
C LEU A 205 -18.08 5.82 0.25
N ALA A 206 -19.06 6.34 1.01
CA ALA A 206 -18.93 6.42 2.47
C ALA A 206 -18.81 5.05 3.13
N VAL A 207 -19.59 4.06 2.66
CA VAL A 207 -19.46 2.66 3.11
C VAL A 207 -18.07 2.11 2.79
N THR A 208 -17.55 2.36 1.58
CA THR A 208 -16.20 1.93 1.20
C THR A 208 -15.13 2.52 2.12
N VAL A 209 -15.19 3.81 2.41
CA VAL A 209 -14.25 4.49 3.33
C VAL A 209 -14.36 3.91 4.74
N LEU A 210 -15.57 3.62 5.22
CA LEU A 210 -15.77 2.98 6.52
C LEU A 210 -15.14 1.57 6.57
N LEU A 211 -15.34 0.77 5.53
CA LEU A 211 -14.72 -0.57 5.44
C LEU A 211 -13.19 -0.48 5.39
N ALA A 212 -12.64 0.52 4.70
CA ALA A 212 -11.20 0.78 4.71
C ALA A 212 -10.67 1.08 6.13
N LEU A 213 -11.38 1.90 6.90
CA LEU A 213 -11.02 2.19 8.30
C LEU A 213 -11.13 0.95 9.19
N ILE A 214 -12.16 0.11 9.00
CA ILE A 214 -12.31 -1.16 9.72
C ILE A 214 -11.14 -2.08 9.41
N PHE A 215 -10.75 -2.21 8.13
CA PHE A 215 -9.59 -3.02 7.75
C PHE A 215 -8.31 -2.56 8.46
N VAL A 216 -8.03 -1.25 8.43
CA VAL A 216 -6.84 -0.69 9.10
C VAL A 216 -6.88 -0.95 10.61
N GLY A 217 -8.06 -0.84 11.23
CA GLY A 217 -8.25 -1.17 12.65
C GLY A 217 -7.97 -2.64 12.96
N LEU A 218 -8.49 -3.56 12.15
CA LEU A 218 -8.24 -5.00 12.29
C LEU A 218 -6.76 -5.35 12.04
N GLN A 219 -6.11 -4.70 11.08
CA GLN A 219 -4.67 -4.88 10.81
C GLN A 219 -3.82 -4.39 12.00
N ALA A 220 -4.21 -3.29 12.63
CA ALA A 220 -3.54 -2.80 13.83
C ALA A 220 -3.70 -3.78 15.02
N LEU A 221 -4.89 -4.38 15.19
CA LEU A 221 -5.12 -5.43 16.19
C LEU A 221 -4.29 -6.68 15.91
N GLU A 222 -4.19 -7.08 14.64
CA GLU A 222 -3.35 -8.20 14.22
C GLU A 222 -1.87 -7.97 14.57
N TYR A 223 -1.36 -6.76 14.32
CA TYR A 223 0.00 -6.39 14.69
C TYR A 223 0.21 -6.35 16.19
N TYR A 224 -0.77 -5.85 16.95
CA TYR A 224 -0.73 -5.91 18.38
C TYR A 224 -0.65 -7.35 18.91
N GLU A 225 -1.45 -8.27 18.34
CA GLU A 225 -1.41 -9.69 18.66
C GLU A 225 -0.05 -10.32 18.34
N ALA A 226 0.50 -10.01 17.15
CA ALA A 226 1.82 -10.48 16.71
C ALA A 226 2.93 -10.06 17.69
N TYR A 227 2.96 -8.77 18.07
CA TYR A 227 4.00 -8.24 18.96
C TYR A 227 3.79 -8.65 20.44
N ALA A 228 2.57 -8.51 20.95
CA ALA A 228 2.31 -8.66 22.39
C ALA A 228 2.11 -10.13 22.83
N HIS A 229 1.50 -10.95 21.96
CA HIS A 229 1.12 -12.32 22.31
C HIS A 229 2.01 -13.38 21.67
N PHE A 230 2.47 -13.16 20.44
CA PHE A 230 3.29 -14.13 19.72
C PHE A 230 4.79 -13.82 19.79
N GLY A 231 5.18 -12.64 20.24
CA GLY A 231 6.57 -12.20 20.23
C GLY A 231 7.17 -12.10 18.83
N LEU A 232 6.31 -12.06 17.80
CA LEU A 232 6.73 -11.93 16.43
C LEU A 232 7.02 -10.47 16.13
N THR A 233 8.27 -10.18 15.77
CA THR A 233 8.75 -8.82 15.50
C THR A 233 9.55 -8.77 14.19
N LEU A 234 9.93 -7.58 13.74
CA LEU A 234 10.89 -7.43 12.63
C LEU A 234 12.22 -8.15 12.87
N ASN A 235 12.60 -8.33 14.15
CA ASN A 235 13.82 -9.03 14.55
C ASN A 235 13.63 -10.55 14.72
N SER A 236 12.49 -11.09 14.35
CA SER A 236 12.22 -12.54 14.41
C SER A 236 12.74 -13.31 13.17
N GLY A 237 13.88 -12.88 12.65
CA GLY A 237 14.50 -13.50 11.48
C GLY A 237 13.76 -13.19 10.17
N ILE A 238 14.00 -14.03 9.15
CA ILE A 238 13.51 -13.76 7.80
C ILE A 238 12.00 -13.89 7.66
N TYR A 239 11.35 -14.75 8.46
CA TYR A 239 9.89 -14.85 8.47
C TYR A 239 9.26 -13.56 9.00
N GLY A 240 9.71 -13.07 10.18
CA GLY A 240 9.21 -11.82 10.74
C GLY A 240 9.45 -10.63 9.82
N SER A 241 10.66 -10.52 9.26
CA SER A 241 11.01 -9.43 8.34
C SER A 241 10.14 -9.45 7.08
N THR A 242 9.99 -10.59 6.41
CA THR A 242 9.17 -10.69 5.19
C THR A 242 7.69 -10.48 5.48
N PHE A 243 7.18 -11.00 6.60
CA PHE A 243 5.81 -10.79 7.03
C PHE A 243 5.50 -9.30 7.23
N PHE A 244 6.26 -8.61 8.08
CA PHE A 244 5.99 -7.20 8.39
C PHE A 244 6.28 -6.26 7.23
N MET A 245 7.29 -6.54 6.39
CA MET A 245 7.55 -5.72 5.21
C MET A 245 6.41 -5.83 4.19
N LEU A 246 5.97 -7.04 3.86
CA LEU A 246 4.88 -7.25 2.90
C LEU A 246 3.54 -6.70 3.41
N THR A 247 3.12 -7.11 4.61
CA THR A 247 1.83 -6.68 5.17
C THR A 247 1.84 -5.22 5.60
N GLY A 248 2.97 -4.69 6.07
CA GLY A 248 3.12 -3.29 6.47
C GLY A 248 3.07 -2.33 5.30
N PHE A 249 3.78 -2.61 4.22
CA PHE A 249 3.65 -1.80 3.00
C PHE A 249 2.25 -1.90 2.40
N HIS A 250 1.64 -3.09 2.42
CA HIS A 250 0.25 -3.21 2.01
C HIS A 250 -0.68 -2.35 2.88
N GLY A 251 -0.56 -2.41 4.19
CA GLY A 251 -1.34 -1.58 5.12
C GLY A 251 -1.16 -0.08 4.86
N PHE A 252 0.06 0.36 4.54
CA PHE A 252 0.33 1.73 4.12
C PHE A 252 -0.42 2.09 2.83
N HIS A 253 -0.45 1.21 1.83
CA HIS A 253 -1.18 1.41 0.57
C HIS A 253 -2.70 1.43 0.80
N VAL A 254 -3.22 0.61 1.71
CA VAL A 254 -4.65 0.67 2.13
C VAL A 254 -4.97 2.02 2.76
N MET A 255 -4.14 2.52 3.66
CA MET A 255 -4.33 3.85 4.27
C MET A 255 -4.30 4.96 3.22
N LEU A 256 -3.36 4.91 2.28
CA LEU A 256 -3.26 5.88 1.19
C LEU A 256 -4.48 5.82 0.26
N GLY A 257 -4.88 4.63 -0.18
CA GLY A 257 -6.07 4.43 -1.02
C GLY A 257 -7.35 4.85 -0.32
N GLY A 258 -7.50 4.51 0.97
CA GLY A 258 -8.62 4.95 1.80
C GLY A 258 -8.67 6.47 1.95
N LEU A 259 -7.53 7.13 2.13
CA LEU A 259 -7.41 8.59 2.14
C LEU A 259 -7.80 9.20 0.79
N MET A 260 -7.36 8.61 -0.33
CA MET A 260 -7.77 9.06 -1.67
C MET A 260 -9.28 9.00 -1.83
N LEU A 261 -9.92 7.88 -1.46
CA LEU A 261 -11.37 7.71 -1.52
C LEU A 261 -12.10 8.68 -0.58
N ALA A 262 -11.58 8.92 0.63
CA ALA A 262 -12.12 9.89 1.57
C ALA A 262 -12.08 11.33 1.00
N VAL A 263 -10.98 11.71 0.36
CA VAL A 263 -10.87 13.00 -0.34
C VAL A 263 -11.89 13.11 -1.47
N MET A 264 -12.11 12.01 -2.25
CA MET A 264 -13.14 12.01 -3.29
C MET A 264 -14.55 12.15 -2.70
N LEU A 265 -14.82 11.50 -1.57
CA LEU A 265 -16.09 11.66 -0.84
C LEU A 265 -16.30 13.11 -0.38
N ILE A 266 -15.31 13.73 0.24
CA ILE A 266 -15.34 15.13 0.67
C ILE A 266 -15.60 16.05 -0.53
N ARG A 267 -14.89 15.85 -1.63
CA ARG A 267 -15.06 16.64 -2.86
C ARG A 267 -16.45 16.49 -3.46
N SER A 268 -17.05 15.30 -3.36
CA SER A 268 -18.40 15.07 -3.85
C SER A 268 -19.46 15.72 -2.96
N VAL A 269 -19.37 15.51 -1.64
CA VAL A 269 -20.40 15.94 -0.67
C VAL A 269 -20.39 17.47 -0.52
N PHE A 270 -19.24 18.08 -0.31
CA PHE A 270 -19.13 19.50 0.01
C PHE A 270 -18.99 20.41 -1.20
N TYR A 271 -18.39 19.93 -2.29
CA TYR A 271 -18.08 20.76 -3.46
C TYR A 271 -18.82 20.33 -4.72
N GLY A 272 -19.42 19.16 -4.75
CA GLY A 272 -20.17 18.66 -5.90
C GLY A 272 -19.35 18.50 -7.19
N HIS A 273 -18.04 18.31 -7.09
CA HIS A 273 -17.08 18.36 -8.19
C HIS A 273 -17.25 17.25 -9.25
N PHE A 274 -17.98 16.18 -8.93
CA PHE A 274 -18.14 15.02 -9.83
C PHE A 274 -19.49 15.02 -10.53
N ASN A 275 -19.47 14.64 -11.82
CA ASN A 275 -20.65 14.40 -12.63
C ASN A 275 -20.42 13.17 -13.54
N GLU A 276 -21.44 12.79 -14.33
CA GLU A 276 -21.42 11.62 -15.20
C GLU A 276 -20.26 11.61 -16.22
N HIS A 277 -19.75 12.80 -16.62
CA HIS A 277 -18.75 12.94 -17.66
C HIS A 277 -17.36 13.34 -17.12
N LYS A 278 -17.29 13.95 -15.93
CA LYS A 278 -16.04 14.45 -15.33
C LYS A 278 -15.83 13.82 -13.96
N HIS A 279 -15.20 12.64 -13.94
CA HIS A 279 -14.98 11.90 -12.70
C HIS A 279 -13.67 11.09 -12.70
N PHE A 280 -12.72 11.42 -13.58
CA PHE A 280 -11.45 10.69 -13.69
C PHE A 280 -10.71 10.57 -12.35
N GLY A 281 -10.73 11.61 -11.51
CA GLY A 281 -10.08 11.54 -10.20
C GLY A 281 -10.64 10.44 -9.29
N PHE A 282 -11.96 10.18 -9.36
CA PHE A 282 -12.57 9.05 -8.67
C PHE A 282 -12.21 7.71 -9.34
N GLU A 283 -12.22 7.63 -10.67
CA GLU A 283 -11.83 6.41 -11.39
C GLU A 283 -10.38 6.02 -11.04
N ALA A 284 -9.45 6.97 -11.05
CA ALA A 284 -8.06 6.73 -10.69
C ALA A 284 -7.93 6.21 -9.24
N ALA A 285 -8.66 6.80 -8.29
CA ALA A 285 -8.70 6.32 -6.91
C ALA A 285 -9.30 4.91 -6.79
N SER A 286 -10.33 4.61 -7.58
CA SER A 286 -10.95 3.29 -7.65
C SER A 286 -10.00 2.23 -8.23
N TRP A 287 -9.24 2.55 -9.28
CA TRP A 287 -8.23 1.65 -9.84
C TRP A 287 -7.13 1.33 -8.83
N TYR A 288 -6.67 2.35 -8.11
CA TYR A 288 -5.70 2.15 -7.03
C TYR A 288 -6.26 1.27 -5.92
N TRP A 289 -7.53 1.44 -5.54
CA TRP A 289 -8.18 0.62 -4.54
C TRP A 289 -8.27 -0.85 -4.97
N HIS A 290 -8.67 -1.12 -6.22
CA HIS A 290 -8.69 -2.49 -6.76
C HIS A 290 -7.30 -3.11 -6.86
N PHE A 291 -6.26 -2.32 -7.16
CA PHE A 291 -4.89 -2.79 -7.09
C PHE A 291 -4.55 -3.26 -5.67
N VAL A 292 -4.87 -2.47 -4.65
CA VAL A 292 -4.65 -2.83 -3.24
C VAL A 292 -5.39 -4.11 -2.86
N ASP A 293 -6.65 -4.29 -3.31
CA ASP A 293 -7.43 -5.51 -3.11
C ASP A 293 -6.73 -6.75 -3.70
N VAL A 294 -6.21 -6.64 -4.92
CA VAL A 294 -5.48 -7.74 -5.60
C VAL A 294 -4.21 -8.10 -4.83
N VAL A 295 -3.45 -7.11 -4.39
CA VAL A 295 -2.25 -7.35 -3.57
C VAL A 295 -2.61 -8.06 -2.27
N TRP A 296 -3.73 -7.68 -1.61
CA TRP A 296 -4.18 -8.40 -0.41
C TRP A 296 -4.48 -9.87 -0.66
N VAL A 297 -5.18 -10.19 -1.75
CA VAL A 297 -5.45 -11.60 -2.10
C VAL A 297 -4.16 -12.38 -2.29
N MET A 298 -3.14 -11.78 -2.91
CA MET A 298 -1.81 -12.39 -3.04
C MET A 298 -1.14 -12.57 -1.66
N LEU A 299 -1.21 -11.57 -0.79
CA LEU A 299 -0.69 -11.66 0.59
C LEU A 299 -1.42 -12.76 1.37
N PHE A 300 -2.73 -12.77 1.34
CA PHE A 300 -3.53 -13.77 2.01
C PHE A 300 -3.16 -15.19 1.58
N LEU A 301 -2.96 -15.40 0.28
CA LEU A 301 -2.57 -16.69 -0.26
C LEU A 301 -1.13 -17.08 0.09
N PHE A 302 -0.15 -16.21 -0.19
CA PHE A 302 1.28 -16.57 -0.13
C PHE A 302 1.94 -16.33 1.23
N VAL A 303 1.39 -15.45 2.06
CA VAL A 303 1.97 -15.14 3.37
C VAL A 303 1.24 -15.83 4.51
N TYR A 304 -0.10 -15.95 4.40
CA TYR A 304 -0.90 -16.50 5.49
C TYR A 304 -1.31 -17.96 5.29
N ILE A 305 -1.67 -18.38 4.06
CA ILE A 305 -2.17 -19.74 3.82
C ILE A 305 -1.03 -20.70 3.45
N LEU A 306 -0.25 -20.35 2.46
CA LEU A 306 0.86 -21.17 1.96
C LEU A 306 2.13 -20.92 2.77
#